data_23dd65289f1a8c1502f38d7c6b622514
#
_entry.id   23dd65289f1a8c1502f38d7c6b622514
#
_cell.length_a   1.000
_cell.length_b   1.000
_cell.length_c   1.000
_cell.angle_alpha   90.00
_cell.angle_beta   90.00
_cell.angle_gamma   90.00
#
_symmetry.space_group_name_H-M   'P 1'
#
loop_
_entity.id
_entity.type
_entity.pdbx_description
1 polymer ?
#
loop_
_entity_poly.entity_id
_entity_poly.type
_entity_poly.pdbx_seq_one_letter_code
_entity_poly.pdbx_strand_id
1 'polypeptide(L)'
;MMKEVTIILRPKMYFKTKEALDEAGFSALSVQEVIGRGKKPVQYDFDNEVVAHRLVAKRMITMFVRDGDVDSLVKTIVETNKTSHAGDGKIFVSPVKDAVRIRTGERGDEAVL
;
A
#
# COMPACT_ATOMS: atom_id res chain seq x y z
N MET A 1 -6.46 7.18 -17.49
CA MET A 1 -5.82 8.05 -16.50
C MET A 1 -5.18 7.23 -15.40
N MET A 2 -4.11 7.72 -14.81
CA MET A 2 -3.32 6.96 -13.84
C MET A 2 -3.63 7.42 -12.41
N LYS A 3 -3.58 6.49 -11.47
CA LYS A 3 -3.73 6.77 -10.05
C LYS A 3 -2.48 6.34 -9.28
N GLU A 4 -2.17 7.11 -8.26
CA GLU A 4 -1.20 6.70 -7.24
C GLU A 4 -1.94 6.02 -6.10
N VAL A 5 -1.49 4.83 -5.74
CA VAL A 5 -2.05 4.07 -4.62
C VAL A 5 -0.96 3.93 -3.56
N THR A 6 -1.21 4.52 -2.40
CA THR A 6 -0.31 4.44 -1.25
C THR A 6 -0.93 3.53 -0.21
N ILE A 7 -0.18 2.51 0.19
CA ILE A 7 -0.66 1.46 1.09
C ILE A 7 0.22 1.45 2.31
N ILE A 8 -0.38 1.54 3.50
CA ILE A 8 0.33 1.42 4.77
C ILE A 8 -0.15 0.15 5.45
N LEU A 9 0.77 -0.76 5.74
CA LEU A 9 0.41 -2.06 6.31
C LEU A 9 1.46 -2.54 7.33
N ARG A 10 1.15 -3.64 8.03
CA ARG A 10 2.07 -4.24 8.99
C ARG A 10 3.29 -4.79 8.28
N PRO A 11 4.50 -4.62 8.84
CA PRO A 11 5.73 -5.15 8.21
C PRO A 11 5.65 -6.64 7.92
N LYS A 12 5.08 -7.43 8.81
CA LYS A 12 4.96 -8.89 8.64
C LYS A 12 4.07 -9.28 7.47
N MET A 13 3.22 -8.38 6.99
CA MET A 13 2.32 -8.65 5.86
C MET A 13 2.90 -8.24 4.51
N TYR A 14 4.10 -7.65 4.51
CA TYR A 14 4.67 -7.13 3.26
C TYR A 14 4.87 -8.22 2.20
N PHE A 15 5.57 -9.30 2.53
CA PHE A 15 5.87 -10.34 1.53
C PHE A 15 4.61 -11.04 1.05
N LYS A 16 3.67 -11.31 1.93
CA LYS A 16 2.40 -11.92 1.56
C LYS A 16 1.58 -11.01 0.64
N THR A 17 1.57 -9.72 0.92
CA THR A 17 0.88 -8.73 0.09
C THR A 17 1.56 -8.61 -1.28
N LYS A 18 2.88 -8.53 -1.30
CA LYS A 18 3.64 -8.47 -2.54
C LYS A 18 3.35 -9.68 -3.42
N GLU A 19 3.32 -10.87 -2.83
CA GLU A 19 3.03 -12.11 -3.56
C GLU A 19 1.60 -12.08 -4.13
N ALA A 20 0.62 -11.66 -3.34
CA ALA A 20 -0.76 -11.56 -3.80
C ALA A 20 -0.91 -10.54 -4.94
N LEU A 21 -0.19 -9.42 -4.86
CA LEU A 21 -0.18 -8.41 -5.90
C LEU A 21 0.45 -8.94 -7.19
N ASP A 22 1.56 -9.68 -7.08
CA ASP A 22 2.20 -10.29 -8.24
C ASP A 22 1.24 -11.26 -8.95
N GLU A 23 0.55 -12.09 -8.18
CA GLU A 23 -0.44 -13.04 -8.72
C GLU A 23 -1.62 -12.33 -9.39
N ALA A 24 -1.98 -11.16 -8.90
CA ALA A 24 -3.06 -10.35 -9.47
C ALA A 24 -2.61 -9.50 -10.67
N GLY A 25 -1.33 -9.56 -11.04
CA GLY A 25 -0.80 -8.82 -12.18
C GLY A 25 -0.22 -7.45 -11.85
N PHE A 26 0.00 -7.15 -10.58
CA PHE A 26 0.53 -5.86 -10.11
C PHE A 26 1.92 -6.06 -9.50
N SER A 27 2.97 -6.06 -10.32
CA SER A 27 4.32 -6.32 -9.84
C SER A 27 5.16 -5.08 -9.56
N ALA A 28 4.88 -3.97 -10.22
CA ALA A 28 5.69 -2.74 -10.08
C ALA A 28 5.28 -1.98 -8.83
N LEU A 29 6.20 -1.85 -7.88
CA LEU A 29 5.96 -1.11 -6.64
C LEU A 29 7.25 -0.54 -6.08
N SER A 30 7.10 0.47 -5.23
CA SER A 30 8.17 0.96 -4.36
C SER A 30 7.76 0.70 -2.92
N VAL A 31 8.72 0.37 -2.06
CA VAL A 31 8.42 0.10 -0.65
C VAL A 31 9.43 0.83 0.23
N GLN A 32 8.95 1.33 1.38
CA GLN A 32 9.80 1.91 2.39
C GLN A 32 9.28 1.60 3.78
N GLU A 33 10.18 1.62 4.74
CA GLU A 33 9.83 1.48 6.15
C GLU A 33 9.44 2.85 6.68
N VAL A 34 8.33 2.91 7.41
CA VAL A 34 7.86 4.13 8.04
C VAL A 34 7.48 3.85 9.50
N ILE A 35 7.49 4.90 10.31
CA ILE A 35 7.07 4.81 11.70
C ILE A 35 5.86 5.72 11.84
N GLY A 36 4.79 5.19 12.38
CA GLY A 36 3.56 5.95 12.50
C GLY A 36 2.75 5.61 13.73
N ARG A 37 1.73 6.40 13.96
CA ARG A 37 0.78 6.20 15.06
C ARG A 37 -0.62 6.52 14.55
N GLY A 38 -1.51 5.52 14.69
CA GLY A 38 -2.92 5.70 14.35
C GLY A 38 -3.71 6.33 15.48
N LYS A 39 -5.01 6.49 15.27
CA LYS A 39 -5.92 7.07 16.26
C LYS A 39 -6.24 6.09 17.38
N LYS A 40 -6.19 4.79 17.10
CA LYS A 40 -6.57 3.75 18.05
C LYS A 40 -5.37 2.96 18.52
N PRO A 41 -5.43 2.37 19.73
CA PRO A 41 -4.38 1.46 20.21
C PRO A 41 -4.19 0.30 19.25
N VAL A 42 -2.95 -0.21 19.20
CA VAL A 42 -2.60 -1.36 18.36
C VAL A 42 -2.42 -2.58 19.26
N GLN A 43 -2.97 -3.72 18.82
CA GLN A 43 -2.83 -4.98 19.51
C GLN A 43 -1.66 -5.77 18.92
N TYR A 44 -0.78 -6.28 19.78
CA TYR A 44 0.33 -7.12 19.36
C TYR A 44 -0.07 -8.60 19.35
N ASP A 45 0.37 -9.33 18.34
CA ASP A 45 -0.04 -10.72 18.12
C ASP A 45 0.46 -11.69 19.17
N PHE A 46 1.65 -11.42 19.73
CA PHE A 46 2.31 -12.39 20.60
C PHE A 46 1.91 -12.30 22.07
N ASP A 47 1.30 -11.23 22.51
CA ASP A 47 0.90 -11.04 23.91
C ASP A 47 -0.53 -10.59 24.11
N ASN A 48 -1.25 -10.32 23.04
CA ASN A 48 -2.61 -9.80 23.07
C ASN A 48 -2.78 -8.48 23.83
N GLU A 49 -1.71 -7.78 24.10
CA GLU A 49 -1.79 -6.49 24.76
C GLU A 49 -2.16 -5.40 23.76
N VAL A 50 -3.01 -4.49 24.23
CA VAL A 50 -3.34 -3.28 23.46
C VAL A 50 -2.42 -2.16 23.90
N VAL A 51 -1.61 -1.67 22.98
CA VAL A 51 -0.67 -0.59 23.25
C VAL A 51 -1.21 0.71 22.69
N ALA A 52 -1.57 1.63 23.59
CA ALA A 52 -2.18 2.90 23.21
C ALA A 52 -1.13 3.89 22.71
N HIS A 53 -1.39 4.50 21.58
CA HIS A 53 -0.70 5.70 21.09
C HIS A 53 0.82 5.62 21.02
N ARG A 54 1.37 4.43 20.73
CA ARG A 54 2.80 4.25 20.47
C ARG A 54 3.10 4.43 18.99
N LEU A 55 4.31 4.90 18.71
CA LEU A 55 4.85 4.84 17.37
C LEU A 55 5.19 3.38 17.04
N VAL A 56 4.74 2.91 15.91
CA VAL A 56 4.98 1.54 15.46
C VAL A 56 5.54 1.53 14.04
N ALA A 57 6.35 0.51 13.76
CA ALA A 57 6.89 0.32 12.42
C ALA A 57 5.80 -0.14 11.47
N LYS A 58 5.80 0.42 10.27
CA LYS A 58 4.90 0.07 9.17
C LYS A 58 5.70 -0.04 7.89
N ARG A 59 5.11 -0.67 6.89
CA ARG A 59 5.61 -0.63 5.52
C ARG A 59 4.68 0.24 4.69
N MET A 60 5.27 1.11 3.88
CA MET A 60 4.50 1.93 2.95
C MET A 60 4.86 1.50 1.53
N ILE A 61 3.84 1.08 0.78
CA ILE A 61 3.97 0.67 -0.62
C ILE A 61 3.36 1.77 -1.47
N THR A 62 4.06 2.17 -2.52
CA THR A 62 3.55 3.12 -3.50
C THR A 62 3.49 2.45 -4.85
N MET A 63 2.34 2.55 -5.51
CA MET A 63 2.10 1.98 -6.82
C MET A 63 1.40 2.99 -7.72
N PHE A 64 1.64 2.88 -9.01
CA PHE A 64 0.96 3.69 -10.02
C PHE A 64 0.25 2.74 -10.97
N VAL A 65 -1.06 2.85 -11.06
CA VAL A 65 -1.89 1.91 -11.80
C VAL A 65 -2.90 2.66 -12.66
N ARG A 66 -3.49 1.94 -13.62
CA ARG A 66 -4.59 2.49 -14.40
C ARG A 66 -5.80 2.70 -13.52
N ASP A 67 -6.58 3.71 -13.84
CA ASP A 67 -7.80 4.03 -13.11
C ASP A 67 -8.73 2.81 -12.98
N GLY A 68 -8.88 2.07 -14.07
CA GLY A 68 -9.73 0.88 -14.10
C GLY A 68 -9.22 -0.31 -13.25
N ASP A 69 -7.98 -0.28 -12.83
CA ASP A 69 -7.37 -1.35 -12.02
C ASP A 69 -7.43 -1.09 -10.51
N VAL A 70 -7.85 0.11 -10.10
CA VAL A 70 -7.84 0.49 -8.68
C VAL A 70 -8.69 -0.43 -7.82
N ASP A 71 -9.90 -0.73 -8.24
CA ASP A 71 -10.80 -1.57 -7.45
C ASP A 71 -10.26 -2.98 -7.24
N SER A 72 -9.69 -3.58 -8.29
CA SER A 72 -9.06 -4.90 -8.21
C SER A 72 -7.86 -4.88 -7.27
N LEU A 73 -7.03 -3.85 -7.36
CA LEU A 73 -5.87 -3.67 -6.49
C LEU A 73 -6.29 -3.53 -5.02
N VAL A 74 -7.25 -2.67 -4.75
CA VAL A 74 -7.77 -2.44 -3.39
C VAL A 74 -8.33 -3.73 -2.81
N LYS A 75 -9.13 -4.46 -3.58
CA LYS A 75 -9.72 -5.73 -3.16
C LYS A 75 -8.64 -6.73 -2.76
N THR A 76 -7.60 -6.87 -3.57
CA THR A 76 -6.49 -7.78 -3.29
C THR A 76 -5.80 -7.44 -1.98
N ILE A 77 -5.53 -6.16 -1.74
CA ILE A 77 -4.85 -5.70 -0.53
C ILE A 77 -5.73 -5.93 0.70
N VAL A 78 -7.00 -5.58 0.62
CA VAL A 78 -7.94 -5.74 1.74
C VAL A 78 -8.08 -7.22 2.10
N GLU A 79 -8.31 -8.09 1.13
CA GLU A 79 -8.47 -9.53 1.38
C GLU A 79 -7.22 -10.15 2.01
N THR A 80 -6.04 -9.67 1.64
CA THR A 80 -4.78 -10.18 2.17
C THR A 80 -4.51 -9.71 3.60
N ASN A 81 -4.89 -8.47 3.93
CA ASN A 81 -4.47 -7.82 5.17
C ASN A 81 -5.54 -7.71 6.25
N LYS A 82 -6.80 -7.88 5.92
CA LYS A 82 -7.90 -7.66 6.86
C LYS A 82 -7.89 -8.68 8.00
N THR A 83 -7.79 -8.20 9.24
CA THR A 83 -7.93 -9.01 10.45
C THR A 83 -9.11 -8.56 11.30
N SER A 84 -9.71 -7.41 10.98
CA SER A 84 -10.75 -6.74 11.75
C SER A 84 -10.25 -6.15 13.08
N HIS A 85 -8.93 -6.05 13.23
CA HIS A 85 -8.30 -5.40 14.39
C HIS A 85 -7.64 -4.09 13.98
N ALA A 86 -7.47 -3.19 14.94
CA ALA A 86 -6.75 -1.95 14.71
C ALA A 86 -5.31 -2.25 14.27
N GLY A 87 -4.80 -1.47 13.33
CA GLY A 87 -3.45 -1.63 12.83
C GLY A 87 -3.34 -2.38 11.51
N ASP A 88 -4.46 -2.82 10.93
CA ASP A 88 -4.43 -3.49 9.61
C ASP A 88 -3.84 -2.61 8.51
N GLY A 89 -4.03 -1.30 8.61
CA GLY A 89 -3.47 -0.36 7.68
C GLY A 89 -4.51 0.46 6.94
N LYS A 90 -4.03 1.20 5.95
CA LYS A 90 -4.88 2.09 5.15
C LYS A 90 -4.39 2.12 3.72
N ILE A 91 -5.31 2.47 2.82
CA ILE A 91 -5.03 2.66 1.41
C ILE A 91 -5.50 4.05 1.02
N PHE A 92 -4.63 4.80 0.37
CA PHE A 92 -4.95 6.12 -0.17
C PHE A 92 -4.83 6.08 -1.67
N VAL A 93 -5.82 6.64 -2.36
CA VAL A 93 -5.85 6.71 -3.83
C VAL A 93 -5.89 8.16 -4.24
N SER A 94 -4.96 8.57 -5.08
CA SER A 94 -4.84 9.96 -5.54
C SER A 94 -4.70 10.00 -7.06
N PRO A 95 -5.26 11.01 -7.71
CA PRO A 95 -5.02 11.20 -9.13
C PRO A 95 -3.57 11.65 -9.37
N VAL A 96 -2.98 11.17 -10.45
CA VAL A 96 -1.66 11.62 -10.90
C VAL A 96 -1.87 12.61 -12.03
N LYS A 97 -1.45 13.85 -11.81
CA LYS A 97 -1.65 14.92 -12.77
C LYS A 97 -0.79 14.71 -14.02
N ASP A 98 0.45 14.32 -13.83
CA ASP A 98 1.38 14.05 -14.93
C ASP A 98 2.53 13.18 -14.43
N ALA A 99 3.21 12.52 -15.35
CA ALA A 99 4.41 11.75 -15.09
C ALA A 99 5.33 11.88 -16.31
N VAL A 100 6.64 11.85 -16.07
CA VAL A 100 7.63 11.98 -17.13
C VAL A 100 8.68 10.89 -16.95
N ARG A 101 8.93 10.12 -17.99
CA ARG A 101 10.04 9.16 -17.97
C ARG A 101 11.34 9.91 -18.29
N ILE A 102 12.27 9.92 -17.36
CA ILE A 102 13.52 10.67 -17.51
C ILE A 102 14.30 10.19 -18.73
N ARG A 103 14.35 8.89 -18.95
CA ARG A 103 15.15 8.32 -20.04
C ARG A 103 14.71 8.79 -21.43
N THR A 104 13.41 8.96 -21.64
CA THR A 104 12.85 9.22 -22.97
C THR A 104 12.14 10.55 -23.09
N GLY A 105 11.76 11.17 -21.97
CA GLY A 105 10.92 12.36 -21.96
C GLY A 105 9.44 12.09 -22.24
N GLU A 106 9.02 10.84 -22.38
CA GLU A 106 7.61 10.49 -22.53
C GLU A 106 6.80 10.93 -21.32
N ARG A 107 5.56 11.36 -21.57
CA ARG A 107 4.68 11.90 -20.53
C ARG A 107 3.39 11.12 -20.43
N GLY A 108 2.70 11.29 -19.29
CA GLY A 108 1.41 10.69 -19.03
C GLY A 108 1.50 9.19 -18.78
N ASP A 109 0.47 8.46 -19.16
CA ASP A 109 0.38 7.02 -18.91
C ASP A 109 1.56 6.26 -19.56
N GLU A 110 2.02 6.68 -20.71
CA GLU A 110 3.14 6.05 -21.40
C GLU A 110 4.45 6.14 -20.63
N ALA A 111 4.58 7.11 -19.74
CA ALA A 111 5.78 7.28 -18.93
C ALA A 111 5.91 6.18 -17.86
N VAL A 112 4.83 5.58 -17.43
CA VAL A 112 4.78 4.68 -16.26
C VAL A 112 4.16 3.34 -16.58
N LEU A 113 3.07 3.33 -17.34
CA LEU A 113 2.29 2.13 -17.66
C LEU A 113 2.73 1.47 -19.00
#